data_cdd129a1e6137f079e42a77349108087
#
_entry.id   cdd129a1e6137f079e42a77349108087
#
_cell.length_a   1.000
_cell.length_b   1.000
_cell.length_c   1.000
_cell.angle_alpha   90.00
_cell.angle_beta   90.00
_cell.angle_gamma   90.00
#
_symmetry.space_group_name_H-M   'P 1'
#
loop_
_entity.id
_entity.type
_entity.pdbx_description
1 polymer ?
#
loop_
_entity_poly.entity_id
_entity_poly.type
_entity_poly.pdbx_seq_one_letter_code
_entity_poly.pdbx_strand_id
1 'polypeptide(L)'
;MRNFVTPHHDTDNLFGELTGYPCCTSNMHQGWPKFTQNLWYATNDNGIAALVYAPSEVSARVGNGQLITVKESTQYPFEETIAFTFDFPDREEEEIEFPFHLRIPRWCKNPVITINGEGVTAETRQGEIARIDRAWKSNDKVVLRLPMEVSISRWYDGGAAVERGPLLYALKMNENWQKKTTEPHETKRYGKWYYQVTSDSPWNYALPIRNLSKENVGKAFVVETKNRASDYPWTLQDAPVTIRTTGLRLPGWKEYNGSAGPVPYFTQQGEDVGGEENIELIPYGCSTLRIAVFPVRNK
;
A
#
# COMPACT_ATOMS: atom_id res chain seq x y z
N MET A 1 -10.29 -12.38 7.46
CA MET A 1 -9.65 -13.05 8.61
C MET A 1 -8.30 -12.42 8.88
N ARG A 2 -7.89 -12.24 10.12
CA ARG A 2 -6.57 -11.71 10.48
C ARG A 2 -5.61 -12.87 10.65
N ASN A 3 -4.34 -12.69 10.32
CA ASN A 3 -3.32 -13.71 10.54
C ASN A 3 -2.48 -13.46 11.80
N PHE A 4 -3.09 -12.88 12.82
CA PHE A 4 -2.56 -12.82 14.17
C PHE A 4 -3.69 -13.07 15.18
N VAL A 5 -3.34 -13.66 16.29
CA VAL A 5 -4.28 -13.94 17.39
C VAL A 5 -4.41 -12.69 18.25
N THR A 6 -5.63 -12.27 18.52
CA THR A 6 -5.92 -11.18 19.44
C THR A 6 -6.63 -11.70 20.69
N PRO A 7 -6.42 -11.07 21.86
CA PRO A 7 -7.16 -11.43 23.07
C PRO A 7 -8.60 -10.90 23.07
N HIS A 8 -8.99 -10.15 22.03
CA HIS A 8 -10.31 -9.49 21.95
C HIS A 8 -11.38 -10.32 21.27
N HIS A 9 -11.07 -11.56 20.92
CA HIS A 9 -12.05 -12.57 20.53
C HIS A 9 -12.95 -12.21 19.36
N ASP A 10 -14.24 -12.34 19.60
CA ASP A 10 -15.33 -12.40 18.64
C ASP A 10 -15.64 -11.07 17.94
N THR A 11 -15.03 -9.96 18.36
CA THR A 11 -15.27 -8.64 17.77
C THR A 11 -14.36 -8.27 16.62
N ASP A 12 -13.40 -9.12 16.28
CA ASP A 12 -12.36 -8.80 15.29
C ASP A 12 -12.87 -8.64 13.85
N ASN A 13 -13.99 -9.27 13.52
CA ASN A 13 -14.63 -9.22 12.21
C ASN A 13 -16.01 -8.54 12.27
N LEU A 14 -16.25 -7.71 13.26
CA LEU A 14 -17.50 -6.98 13.45
C LEU A 14 -17.34 -5.51 13.06
N PHE A 15 -18.35 -4.98 12.37
CA PHE A 15 -18.40 -3.60 11.89
C PHE A 15 -19.77 -3.01 12.17
N GLY A 16 -19.89 -2.13 13.17
CA GLY A 16 -21.14 -1.56 13.61
C GLY A 16 -21.17 -0.04 13.59
N GLU A 17 -22.29 0.52 14.06
CA GLU A 17 -22.48 1.97 14.22
C GLU A 17 -21.44 2.56 15.18
N LEU A 18 -21.11 1.81 16.22
CA LEU A 18 -20.12 2.19 17.23
C LEU A 18 -19.06 1.08 17.30
N THR A 19 -17.81 1.48 17.41
CA THR A 19 -16.68 0.54 17.45
C THR A 19 -16.43 -0.05 18.83
N GLY A 20 -17.10 0.44 19.87
CA GLY A 20 -16.80 0.14 21.27
C GLY A 20 -15.53 0.84 21.79
N TYR A 21 -14.81 1.54 20.94
CA TYR A 21 -13.56 2.26 21.24
C TYR A 21 -13.65 3.72 20.77
N PRO A 22 -14.36 4.61 21.50
CA PRO A 22 -14.59 5.99 21.06
C PRO A 22 -13.30 6.80 20.90
N CYS A 23 -12.25 6.49 21.67
CA CYS A 23 -10.94 7.12 21.52
C CYS A 23 -10.32 6.85 20.14
N CYS A 24 -10.40 5.62 19.64
CA CYS A 24 -9.88 5.26 18.33
C CYS A 24 -10.68 5.92 17.21
N THR A 25 -12.00 5.91 17.33
CA THR A 25 -12.90 6.54 16.34
C THR A 25 -12.70 8.05 16.29
N SER A 26 -12.59 8.73 17.44
CA SER A 26 -12.38 10.17 17.50
C SER A 26 -10.98 10.62 17.02
N ASN A 27 -9.99 9.75 17.08
CA ASN A 27 -8.63 10.07 16.64
C ASN A 27 -8.32 9.66 15.19
N MET A 28 -9.03 8.68 14.65
CA MET A 28 -8.76 8.17 13.30
C MET A 28 -8.84 9.25 12.22
N HIS A 29 -9.85 10.11 12.27
CA HIS A 29 -10.04 11.17 11.27
C HIS A 29 -8.95 12.25 11.31
N GLN A 30 -8.21 12.41 12.42
CA GLN A 30 -7.09 13.33 12.49
C GLN A 30 -5.91 12.90 11.59
N GLY A 31 -5.89 11.64 11.17
CA GLY A 31 -4.87 11.14 10.25
C GLY A 31 -4.88 11.85 8.90
N TRP A 32 -6.05 12.17 8.37
CA TRP A 32 -6.19 12.79 7.05
C TRP A 32 -5.63 14.22 6.99
N PRO A 33 -5.99 15.15 7.88
CA PRO A 33 -5.36 16.47 7.89
C PRO A 33 -3.85 16.41 8.08
N LYS A 34 -3.37 15.54 8.98
CA LYS A 34 -1.93 15.34 9.18
C LYS A 34 -1.24 14.77 7.94
N PHE A 35 -1.87 13.83 7.26
CA PHE A 35 -1.35 13.28 6.01
C PHE A 35 -1.22 14.38 4.95
N THR A 36 -2.29 15.15 4.70
CA THR A 36 -2.27 16.22 3.69
C THR A 36 -1.30 17.34 4.01
N GLN A 37 -1.13 17.69 5.29
CA GLN A 37 -0.14 18.67 5.73
C GLN A 37 1.31 18.24 5.53
N ASN A 38 1.57 16.94 5.40
CA ASN A 38 2.90 16.36 5.31
C ASN A 38 3.22 15.77 3.93
N LEU A 39 2.50 16.14 2.88
CA LEU A 39 2.84 15.77 1.50
C LEU A 39 4.07 16.55 1.01
N TRP A 40 4.15 17.83 1.35
CA TRP A 40 5.14 18.78 0.88
C TRP A 40 5.84 19.47 2.05
N TYR A 41 7.10 19.85 1.83
CA TYR A 41 7.91 20.59 2.80
C TYR A 41 8.72 21.70 2.13
N ALA A 42 8.78 22.85 2.78
CA ALA A 42 9.80 23.84 2.45
C ALA A 42 11.17 23.33 2.92
N THR A 43 12.22 23.65 2.19
CA THR A 43 13.58 23.22 2.50
C THR A 43 14.44 24.41 2.94
N ASN A 44 15.52 24.14 3.68
CA ASN A 44 16.40 25.17 4.22
C ASN A 44 17.27 25.88 3.14
N ASP A 45 17.27 25.36 1.92
CA ASP A 45 17.92 25.90 0.74
C ASP A 45 16.96 26.70 -0.16
N ASN A 46 15.85 27.18 0.40
CA ASN A 46 14.79 27.92 -0.27
C ASN A 46 14.12 27.15 -1.43
N GLY A 47 14.11 25.84 -1.35
CA GLY A 47 13.43 24.95 -2.28
C GLY A 47 12.14 24.36 -1.72
N ILE A 48 11.64 23.34 -2.42
CA ILE A 48 10.46 22.59 -2.04
C ILE A 48 10.70 21.08 -2.21
N ALA A 49 10.15 20.29 -1.31
CA ALA A 49 10.29 18.84 -1.32
C ALA A 49 8.93 18.12 -1.39
N ALA A 50 8.77 17.18 -2.35
CA ALA A 50 7.69 16.22 -2.40
C ALA A 50 8.14 14.93 -1.69
N LEU A 51 7.64 14.71 -0.47
CA LEU A 51 8.08 13.59 0.37
C LEU A 51 7.07 12.45 0.44
N VAL A 52 5.78 12.74 0.25
CA VAL A 52 4.70 11.74 0.22
C VAL A 52 3.88 11.99 -1.04
N TYR A 53 3.83 10.99 -1.92
CA TYR A 53 3.21 11.13 -3.23
C TYR A 53 1.71 10.84 -3.17
N ALA A 54 0.93 11.85 -3.57
CA ALA A 54 -0.51 11.78 -3.75
C ALA A 54 -0.98 12.91 -4.68
N PRO A 55 -2.08 12.75 -5.43
CA PRO A 55 -2.65 13.85 -6.19
C PRO A 55 -2.85 15.07 -5.30
N SER A 56 -2.14 16.15 -5.59
CA SER A 56 -2.13 17.35 -4.74
C SER A 56 -1.68 18.58 -5.50
N GLU A 57 -1.93 19.74 -4.91
CA GLU A 57 -1.42 21.03 -5.38
C GLU A 57 -0.90 21.81 -4.19
N VAL A 58 0.25 22.46 -4.34
CA VAL A 58 0.87 23.25 -3.31
C VAL A 58 1.29 24.59 -3.87
N SER A 59 0.99 25.67 -3.16
CA SER A 59 1.56 27.00 -3.41
C SER A 59 2.61 27.30 -2.35
N ALA A 60 3.80 27.68 -2.78
CA ALA A 60 4.94 27.90 -1.90
C ALA A 60 5.80 29.08 -2.37
N ARG A 61 6.56 29.65 -1.44
CA ARG A 61 7.61 30.62 -1.77
C ARG A 61 8.95 29.90 -1.84
N VAL A 62 9.64 30.06 -2.97
CA VAL A 62 10.93 29.44 -3.25
C VAL A 62 11.97 30.46 -3.74
N GLY A 63 13.22 30.03 -3.85
CA GLY A 63 14.31 30.89 -4.32
C GLY A 63 14.43 32.17 -3.48
N ASN A 64 14.31 33.32 -4.11
CA ASN A 64 14.33 34.63 -3.46
C ASN A 64 12.93 35.11 -3.00
N GLY A 65 12.05 34.18 -2.62
CA GLY A 65 10.72 34.47 -2.11
C GLY A 65 9.61 34.54 -3.18
N GLN A 66 9.87 34.03 -4.39
CA GLN A 66 8.90 33.99 -5.48
C GLN A 66 7.81 32.96 -5.18
N LEU A 67 6.56 33.33 -5.42
CA LEU A 67 5.43 32.45 -5.29
C LEU A 67 5.32 31.53 -6.52
N ILE A 68 5.23 30.23 -6.29
CA ILE A 68 4.97 29.22 -7.31
C ILE A 68 3.83 28.32 -6.88
N THR A 69 3.21 27.66 -7.84
CA THR A 69 2.29 26.54 -7.61
C THR A 69 2.86 25.29 -8.28
N VAL A 70 2.84 24.16 -7.56
CA VAL A 70 3.23 22.86 -8.10
C VAL A 70 2.04 21.93 -8.02
N LYS A 71 1.64 21.37 -9.16
CA LYS A 71 0.58 20.36 -9.25
C LYS A 71 1.19 18.98 -9.41
N GLU A 72 0.85 18.08 -8.50
CA GLU A 72 1.20 16.66 -8.56
C GLU A 72 0.03 15.86 -9.12
N SER A 73 0.29 15.09 -10.18
CA SER A 73 -0.67 14.21 -10.84
C SER A 73 -0.12 12.78 -10.83
N THR A 74 -0.87 11.84 -10.22
CA THR A 74 -0.42 10.46 -10.07
C THR A 74 -1.58 9.52 -9.76
N GLN A 75 -1.41 8.23 -10.04
CA GLN A 75 -2.22 7.11 -9.54
C GLN A 75 -1.44 6.27 -8.50
N TYR A 76 -0.32 6.81 -7.99
CA TYR A 76 0.41 6.19 -6.88
C TYR A 76 -0.54 5.94 -5.68
N PRO A 77 -0.50 4.80 -5.03
CA PRO A 77 0.52 3.76 -5.04
C PRO A 77 0.28 2.60 -6.02
N PHE A 78 -0.67 2.69 -6.93
CA PHE A 78 -0.98 1.60 -7.89
C PHE A 78 -0.14 1.67 -9.16
N GLU A 79 0.23 2.88 -9.57
CA GLU A 79 1.08 3.15 -10.74
C GLU A 79 2.44 3.70 -10.35
N GLU A 80 3.37 3.58 -11.26
CA GLU A 80 4.80 3.90 -11.06
C GLU A 80 5.13 5.37 -11.30
N THR A 81 4.22 6.14 -11.92
CA THR A 81 4.50 7.47 -12.43
C THR A 81 3.91 8.56 -11.56
N ILE A 82 4.73 9.52 -11.20
CA ILE A 82 4.37 10.75 -10.52
C ILE A 82 4.82 11.92 -11.40
N ALA A 83 3.88 12.79 -11.80
CA ALA A 83 4.14 13.95 -12.64
C ALA A 83 3.91 15.23 -11.87
N PHE A 84 4.87 16.15 -11.93
CA PHE A 84 4.80 17.49 -11.33
C PHE A 84 4.79 18.52 -12.45
N THR A 85 3.91 19.50 -12.38
CA THR A 85 3.87 20.64 -13.28
C THR A 85 3.99 21.91 -12.47
N PHE A 86 4.91 22.78 -12.85
CA PHE A 86 5.13 24.08 -12.21
C PHE A 86 4.27 25.14 -12.86
N ASP A 87 3.71 26.03 -12.06
CA ASP A 87 2.96 27.19 -12.50
C ASP A 87 3.46 28.44 -11.75
N PHE A 88 3.72 29.52 -12.49
CA PHE A 88 4.20 30.79 -11.96
C PHE A 88 3.17 31.88 -12.27
N PRO A 89 2.10 31.99 -11.47
CA PRO A 89 0.91 32.78 -11.80
C PRO A 89 1.17 34.27 -12.09
N ASP A 90 2.22 34.81 -11.51
CA ASP A 90 2.56 36.25 -11.66
C ASP A 90 3.75 36.49 -12.61
N ARG A 91 4.37 35.44 -13.17
CA ARG A 91 5.67 35.52 -13.85
C ARG A 91 5.87 34.41 -14.89
N GLU A 92 4.92 34.22 -15.77
CA GLU A 92 4.90 33.09 -16.74
C GLU A 92 6.15 33.01 -17.63
N GLU A 93 6.77 34.16 -17.96
CA GLU A 93 7.94 34.25 -18.84
C GLU A 93 9.29 34.26 -18.08
N GLU A 94 9.27 34.31 -16.76
CA GLU A 94 10.47 34.37 -15.95
C GLU A 94 10.99 32.99 -15.58
N GLU A 95 12.30 32.86 -15.43
CA GLU A 95 12.93 31.70 -14.81
C GLU A 95 13.10 31.93 -13.32
N ILE A 96 12.77 30.92 -12.51
CA ILE A 96 12.97 30.99 -11.05
C ILE A 96 13.92 29.85 -10.66
N GLU A 97 15.05 30.21 -10.06
CA GLU A 97 16.06 29.27 -9.61
C GLU A 97 15.75 28.80 -8.20
N PHE A 98 15.51 27.48 -8.04
CA PHE A 98 15.33 26.84 -6.75
C PHE A 98 15.56 25.33 -6.83
N PRO A 99 15.98 24.67 -5.72
CA PRO A 99 16.10 23.24 -5.65
C PRO A 99 14.74 22.56 -5.48
N PHE A 100 14.49 21.53 -6.26
CA PHE A 100 13.34 20.64 -6.13
C PHE A 100 13.79 19.28 -5.61
N HIS A 101 13.18 18.83 -4.51
CA HIS A 101 13.58 17.62 -3.81
C HIS A 101 12.52 16.53 -3.95
N LEU A 102 12.95 15.31 -4.32
CA LEU A 102 12.09 14.16 -4.54
C LEU A 102 12.55 12.97 -3.69
N ARG A 103 11.66 12.42 -2.87
CA ARG A 103 11.99 11.23 -2.06
C ARG A 103 12.05 9.97 -2.94
N ILE A 104 13.15 9.24 -2.87
CA ILE A 104 13.30 7.92 -3.49
C ILE A 104 13.03 6.85 -2.43
N PRO A 105 11.93 6.07 -2.56
CA PRO A 105 11.63 5.02 -1.59
C PRO A 105 12.69 3.91 -1.58
N ARG A 106 12.90 3.27 -0.42
CA ARG A 106 13.88 2.17 -0.29
C ARG A 106 13.58 0.96 -1.17
N TRP A 107 12.32 0.71 -1.48
CA TRP A 107 11.93 -0.40 -2.35
C TRP A 107 12.24 -0.16 -3.83
N CYS A 108 12.39 1.08 -4.27
CA CYS A 108 12.64 1.43 -5.67
C CYS A 108 14.14 1.35 -5.98
N LYS A 109 14.53 0.37 -6.82
CA LYS A 109 15.94 0.13 -7.17
C LYS A 109 16.45 1.00 -8.31
N ASN A 110 15.60 1.32 -9.28
CA ASN A 110 15.97 2.00 -10.51
C ASN A 110 15.00 3.17 -10.77
N PRO A 111 15.00 4.21 -9.95
CA PRO A 111 14.17 5.39 -10.20
C PRO A 111 14.66 6.11 -11.45
N VAL A 112 13.72 6.70 -12.19
CA VAL A 112 14.02 7.51 -13.36
C VAL A 112 13.36 8.88 -13.18
N ILE A 113 14.13 9.95 -13.42
CA ILE A 113 13.62 11.31 -13.44
C ILE A 113 13.80 11.89 -14.82
N THR A 114 12.74 12.48 -15.37
CA THR A 114 12.80 13.25 -16.60
C THR A 114 12.25 14.65 -16.38
N ILE A 115 12.80 15.63 -17.11
CA ILE A 115 12.29 17.00 -17.13
C ILE A 115 11.99 17.33 -18.59
N ASN A 116 10.74 17.70 -18.87
CA ASN A 116 10.26 17.98 -20.22
C ASN A 116 10.53 16.85 -21.23
N GLY A 117 10.54 15.60 -20.73
CA GLY A 117 10.81 14.40 -21.53
C GLY A 117 12.29 14.00 -21.64
N GLU A 118 13.21 14.84 -21.18
CA GLU A 118 14.64 14.54 -21.19
C GLU A 118 15.10 13.93 -19.85
N GLY A 119 15.96 12.91 -19.92
CA GLY A 119 16.53 12.26 -18.74
C GLY A 119 17.46 13.20 -17.96
N VAL A 120 17.36 13.17 -16.66
CA VAL A 120 18.20 13.98 -15.76
C VAL A 120 19.18 13.08 -15.03
N THR A 121 20.46 13.53 -15.01
CA THR A 121 21.50 12.90 -14.20
C THR A 121 21.42 13.46 -12.75
N ALA A 122 20.40 13.08 -12.01
CA ALA A 122 20.35 13.35 -10.58
C ALA A 122 20.84 12.12 -9.82
N GLU A 123 21.55 12.30 -8.70
CA GLU A 123 21.86 11.19 -7.81
C GLU A 123 20.57 10.65 -7.21
N THR A 124 20.17 9.46 -7.67
CA THR A 124 18.94 8.79 -7.24
C THR A 124 19.33 7.49 -6.52
N ARG A 125 19.45 7.55 -5.19
CA ARG A 125 19.73 6.37 -4.38
C ARG A 125 18.50 5.95 -3.59
N GLN A 126 18.36 4.64 -3.40
CA GLN A 126 17.30 4.07 -2.59
C GLN A 126 17.28 4.61 -1.16
N GLY A 127 16.15 5.13 -0.71
CA GLY A 127 15.96 5.67 0.63
C GLY A 127 16.48 7.07 0.86
N GLU A 128 16.97 7.74 -0.19
CA GLU A 128 17.49 9.10 -0.16
C GLU A 128 16.52 10.10 -0.82
N ILE A 129 16.90 11.36 -0.79
CA ILE A 129 16.18 12.45 -1.45
C ILE A 129 17.03 12.91 -2.64
N ALA A 130 16.48 12.77 -3.83
CA ALA A 130 17.08 13.34 -5.04
C ALA A 130 16.87 14.85 -5.04
N ARG A 131 17.93 15.61 -5.26
CA ARG A 131 17.92 17.07 -5.36
C ARG A 131 18.19 17.51 -6.80
N ILE A 132 17.37 18.41 -7.31
CA ILE A 132 17.45 18.93 -8.67
C ILE A 132 17.58 20.45 -8.59
N ASP A 133 18.76 20.96 -8.88
CA ASP A 133 19.03 22.41 -8.90
C ASP A 133 18.96 22.91 -10.34
N ARG A 134 18.05 23.85 -10.59
CA ARG A 134 17.99 24.53 -11.89
C ARG A 134 17.10 25.76 -11.85
N ALA A 135 17.20 26.57 -12.90
CA ALA A 135 16.20 27.57 -13.23
C ALA A 135 14.98 26.89 -13.87
N TRP A 136 13.83 27.06 -13.28
CA TRP A 136 12.54 26.48 -13.70
C TRP A 136 11.71 27.51 -14.44
N LYS A 137 10.92 27.04 -15.40
CA LYS A 137 9.93 27.85 -16.13
C LYS A 137 8.50 27.41 -15.77
N SER A 138 7.56 28.32 -15.93
CA SER A 138 6.15 27.95 -15.91
C SER A 138 5.87 26.88 -16.97
N ASN A 139 5.03 25.88 -16.62
CA ASN A 139 4.74 24.69 -17.40
C ASN A 139 5.88 23.65 -17.52
N ASP A 140 7.03 23.86 -16.88
CA ASP A 140 8.01 22.77 -16.77
C ASP A 140 7.38 21.55 -16.12
N LYS A 141 7.68 20.36 -16.67
CA LYS A 141 7.15 19.11 -16.21
C LYS A 141 8.25 18.18 -15.73
N VAL A 142 8.20 17.79 -14.47
CA VAL A 142 9.06 16.74 -13.90
C VAL A 142 8.27 15.45 -13.82
N VAL A 143 8.84 14.36 -14.29
CA VAL A 143 8.24 13.02 -14.14
C VAL A 143 9.22 12.14 -13.39
N LEU A 144 8.78 11.68 -12.22
CA LEU A 144 9.44 10.64 -11.45
C LEU A 144 8.77 9.31 -11.72
N ARG A 145 9.53 8.35 -12.23
CA ARG A 145 9.09 6.97 -12.37
C ARG A 145 9.77 6.09 -11.32
N LEU A 146 8.98 5.36 -10.58
CA LEU A 146 9.40 4.44 -9.52
C LEU A 146 9.02 3.00 -9.88
N PRO A 147 9.83 2.27 -10.67
CA PRO A 147 9.54 0.89 -11.09
C PRO A 147 9.26 -0.03 -9.90
N MET A 148 8.14 -0.74 -9.95
CA MET A 148 7.64 -1.60 -8.89
C MET A 148 7.80 -3.07 -9.24
N GLU A 149 8.68 -3.76 -8.54
CA GLU A 149 8.85 -5.21 -8.64
C GLU A 149 8.13 -5.91 -7.49
N VAL A 150 7.69 -7.15 -7.72
CA VAL A 150 7.23 -8.00 -6.63
C VAL A 150 8.43 -8.40 -5.79
N SER A 151 8.29 -8.26 -4.48
CA SER A 151 9.30 -8.65 -3.49
C SER A 151 8.65 -9.43 -2.35
N ILE A 152 9.46 -10.23 -1.67
CA ILE A 152 9.02 -11.04 -0.53
C ILE A 152 9.80 -10.60 0.70
N SER A 153 9.09 -10.09 1.69
CA SER A 153 9.67 -9.83 3.01
C SER A 153 9.49 -11.02 3.95
N ARG A 154 10.46 -11.21 4.84
CA ARG A 154 10.44 -12.27 5.86
C ARG A 154 9.99 -11.70 7.20
N TRP A 155 9.13 -12.45 7.85
CA TRP A 155 8.54 -12.09 9.14
C TRP A 155 8.79 -13.20 10.16
N TYR A 156 8.34 -12.97 11.40
CA TYR A 156 8.46 -13.95 12.49
C TYR A 156 7.81 -15.30 12.10
N ASP A 157 8.20 -16.34 12.81
CA ASP A 157 7.67 -17.71 12.65
C ASP A 157 7.79 -18.29 11.23
N GLY A 158 8.82 -17.86 10.50
CA GLY A 158 9.04 -18.33 9.12
C GLY A 158 8.01 -17.79 8.11
N GLY A 159 7.22 -16.79 8.49
CA GLY A 159 6.25 -16.16 7.62
C GLY A 159 6.87 -15.29 6.54
N ALA A 160 6.16 -15.10 5.44
CA ALA A 160 6.52 -14.22 4.36
C ALA A 160 5.34 -13.37 3.90
N ALA A 161 5.60 -12.13 3.52
CA ALA A 161 4.61 -11.25 2.93
C ALA A 161 5.00 -10.89 1.49
N VAL A 162 3.99 -10.71 0.64
CA VAL A 162 4.16 -10.31 -0.75
C VAL A 162 3.95 -8.81 -0.86
N GLU A 163 4.92 -8.13 -1.42
CA GLU A 163 4.92 -6.68 -1.58
C GLU A 163 5.17 -6.28 -3.04
N ARG A 164 4.62 -5.16 -3.49
CA ARG A 164 4.95 -4.53 -4.76
C ARG A 164 4.92 -3.02 -4.59
N GLY A 165 6.06 -2.39 -4.79
CA GLY A 165 6.22 -0.98 -4.46
C GLY A 165 5.92 -0.71 -2.98
N PRO A 166 5.05 0.25 -2.65
CA PRO A 166 4.67 0.55 -1.26
C PRO A 166 3.55 -0.33 -0.72
N LEU A 167 2.99 -1.23 -1.52
CA LEU A 167 1.81 -2.01 -1.16
C LEU A 167 2.15 -3.40 -0.67
N LEU A 168 1.53 -3.76 0.45
CA LEU A 168 1.41 -5.12 0.95
C LEU A 168 0.19 -5.78 0.28
N TYR A 169 0.30 -7.07 -0.05
CA TYR A 169 -0.76 -7.83 -0.69
C TYR A 169 -1.34 -8.89 0.25
N ALA A 170 -2.65 -9.02 0.23
CA ALA A 170 -3.40 -10.02 0.99
C ALA A 170 -4.11 -11.00 0.05
N LEU A 171 -4.39 -12.20 0.53
CA LEU A 171 -5.20 -13.18 -0.18
C LEU A 171 -6.58 -12.61 -0.46
N LYS A 172 -7.00 -12.67 -1.72
CA LYS A 172 -8.35 -12.31 -2.12
C LYS A 172 -9.31 -13.42 -1.72
N MET A 173 -10.23 -13.10 -0.84
CA MET A 173 -11.28 -14.02 -0.36
C MET A 173 -12.64 -13.38 -0.59
N ASN A 174 -13.68 -14.19 -0.73
CA ASN A 174 -15.04 -13.67 -0.69
C ASN A 174 -15.37 -13.11 0.70
N GLU A 175 -16.31 -12.20 0.76
CA GLU A 175 -16.76 -11.58 2.01
C GLU A 175 -18.28 -11.74 2.12
N ASN A 176 -18.73 -12.48 3.12
CA ASN A 176 -20.14 -12.66 3.44
C ASN A 176 -20.53 -11.70 4.56
N TRP A 177 -21.22 -10.63 4.20
CA TRP A 177 -21.64 -9.58 5.12
C TRP A 177 -23.03 -9.89 5.67
N GLN A 178 -23.10 -10.20 6.96
CA GLN A 178 -24.37 -10.50 7.66
C GLN A 178 -24.71 -9.40 8.68
N LYS A 179 -25.81 -8.72 8.47
CA LYS A 179 -26.32 -7.75 9.47
C LYS A 179 -26.92 -8.49 10.66
N LYS A 180 -26.48 -8.15 11.85
CA LYS A 180 -26.92 -8.69 13.14
C LYS A 180 -27.47 -7.57 14.01
N THR A 181 -28.41 -7.90 14.88
CA THR A 181 -28.90 -6.99 15.94
C THR A 181 -28.02 -7.15 17.17
N THR A 182 -27.63 -6.05 17.76
CA THR A 182 -26.84 -6.04 19.01
C THR A 182 -27.75 -6.39 20.19
N GLU A 183 -27.25 -7.16 21.14
CA GLU A 183 -27.95 -7.47 22.37
C GLU A 183 -28.30 -6.18 23.14
N PRO A 184 -29.50 -6.09 23.77
CA PRO A 184 -29.96 -4.85 24.41
C PRO A 184 -28.96 -4.22 25.38
N HIS A 185 -28.25 -5.03 26.17
CA HIS A 185 -27.29 -4.56 27.15
C HIS A 185 -25.98 -4.02 26.54
N GLU A 186 -25.66 -4.38 25.29
CA GLU A 186 -24.48 -3.92 24.58
C GLU A 186 -24.74 -2.76 23.61
N THR A 187 -26.01 -2.39 23.38
CA THR A 187 -26.42 -1.35 22.42
C THR A 187 -25.74 -0.01 22.69
N LYS A 188 -25.53 0.34 23.95
CA LYS A 188 -24.84 1.58 24.34
C LYS A 188 -23.38 1.60 23.90
N ARG A 189 -22.74 0.44 23.79
CA ARG A 189 -21.31 0.30 23.45
C ARG A 189 -21.08 0.12 21.95
N TYR A 190 -21.91 -0.66 21.28
CA TYR A 190 -21.71 -1.08 19.89
C TYR A 190 -22.75 -0.55 18.91
N GLY A 191 -23.77 0.18 19.38
CA GLY A 191 -24.91 0.59 18.55
C GLY A 191 -25.99 -0.49 18.48
N LYS A 192 -27.02 -0.25 17.67
CA LYS A 192 -28.18 -1.15 17.58
C LYS A 192 -27.97 -2.37 16.69
N TRP A 193 -26.97 -2.31 15.81
CA TRP A 193 -26.67 -3.35 14.84
C TRP A 193 -25.19 -3.34 14.49
N TYR A 194 -24.75 -4.45 13.92
CA TYR A 194 -23.41 -4.60 13.37
C TYR A 194 -23.44 -5.55 12.17
N TYR A 195 -22.40 -5.49 11.34
CA TYR A 195 -22.12 -6.52 10.36
C TYR A 195 -21.08 -7.49 10.91
N GLN A 196 -21.35 -8.78 10.76
CA GLN A 196 -20.37 -9.83 10.91
C GLN A 196 -19.90 -10.22 9.51
N VAL A 197 -18.59 -10.24 9.31
CA VAL A 197 -17.99 -10.59 8.02
C VAL A 197 -17.29 -11.94 8.14
N THR A 198 -17.69 -12.88 7.29
CA THR A 198 -17.10 -14.21 7.21
C THR A 198 -16.68 -14.52 5.78
N SER A 199 -15.94 -15.62 5.57
CA SER A 199 -15.56 -16.10 4.24
C SER A 199 -15.75 -17.59 4.14
N ASP A 200 -16.22 -18.04 2.98
CA ASP A 200 -16.25 -19.46 2.59
C ASP A 200 -15.02 -19.82 1.74
N SER A 201 -14.22 -18.82 1.34
CA SER A 201 -13.01 -19.07 0.58
C SER A 201 -11.99 -19.83 1.40
N PRO A 202 -11.29 -20.78 0.81
CA PRO A 202 -10.07 -21.32 1.40
C PRO A 202 -9.07 -20.20 1.68
N TRP A 203 -8.38 -20.27 2.83
CA TRP A 203 -7.51 -19.18 3.26
C TRP A 203 -6.12 -19.64 3.74
N ASN A 204 -6.00 -20.89 4.17
CA ASN A 204 -4.83 -21.46 4.80
C ASN A 204 -3.84 -22.01 3.77
N TYR A 205 -3.17 -21.09 3.08
CA TYR A 205 -2.17 -21.40 2.07
C TYR A 205 -0.75 -21.07 2.54
N ALA A 206 0.21 -21.91 2.16
CA ALA A 206 1.61 -21.56 2.14
C ALA A 206 2.03 -21.11 0.75
N LEU A 207 3.04 -20.27 0.66
CA LEU A 207 3.67 -19.94 -0.62
C LEU A 207 4.74 -20.99 -0.95
N PRO A 208 4.69 -21.65 -2.13
CA PRO A 208 5.60 -22.75 -2.48
C PRO A 208 7.00 -22.24 -2.90
N ILE A 209 7.44 -21.15 -2.35
CA ILE A 209 8.69 -20.50 -2.73
C ILE A 209 9.83 -21.11 -1.92
N ARG A 210 10.69 -21.85 -2.59
CA ARG A 210 11.89 -22.44 -2.00
C ARG A 210 13.12 -21.53 -2.06
N ASN A 211 13.17 -20.68 -3.08
CA ASN A 211 14.28 -19.76 -3.31
C ASN A 211 13.72 -18.38 -3.69
N LEU A 212 14.05 -17.38 -2.89
CA LEU A 212 13.59 -15.99 -3.06
C LEU A 212 14.47 -15.18 -4.01
N SER A 213 15.22 -15.80 -4.94
CA SER A 213 15.89 -15.05 -5.99
C SER A 213 14.87 -14.22 -6.78
N LYS A 214 15.31 -13.04 -7.26
CA LYS A 214 14.48 -12.14 -8.07
C LYS A 214 13.83 -12.85 -9.26
N GLU A 215 14.57 -13.74 -9.91
CA GLU A 215 14.10 -14.51 -11.06
C GLU A 215 12.97 -15.47 -10.68
N ASN A 216 13.10 -16.19 -9.57
CA ASN A 216 12.07 -17.13 -9.11
C ASN A 216 10.82 -16.40 -8.64
N VAL A 217 10.96 -15.27 -7.95
CA VAL A 217 9.83 -14.42 -7.56
C VAL A 217 9.13 -13.89 -8.81
N GLY A 218 9.84 -13.36 -9.78
CA GLY A 218 9.26 -12.85 -11.03
C GLY A 218 8.52 -13.92 -11.86
N LYS A 219 8.93 -15.18 -11.77
CA LYS A 219 8.23 -16.31 -12.43
C LYS A 219 7.02 -16.81 -11.65
N ALA A 220 7.09 -16.77 -10.33
CA ALA A 220 6.04 -17.30 -9.45
C ALA A 220 4.86 -16.33 -9.24
N PHE A 221 5.08 -15.03 -9.45
CA PHE A 221 4.08 -13.99 -9.21
C PHE A 221 3.81 -13.19 -10.48
N VAL A 222 2.61 -13.35 -11.03
CA VAL A 222 2.18 -12.65 -12.24
C VAL A 222 1.35 -11.44 -11.85
N VAL A 223 1.84 -10.25 -12.19
CA VAL A 223 1.14 -8.99 -11.92
C VAL A 223 0.17 -8.68 -13.04
N GLU A 224 -1.08 -8.42 -12.70
CA GLU A 224 -2.13 -7.96 -13.60
C GLU A 224 -2.63 -6.60 -13.15
N THR A 225 -2.64 -5.64 -14.05
CA THR A 225 -3.18 -4.31 -13.80
C THR A 225 -4.49 -4.13 -14.56
N LYS A 226 -5.46 -3.49 -13.92
CA LYS A 226 -6.74 -3.11 -14.55
C LYS A 226 -6.76 -1.60 -14.74
N ASN A 227 -7.36 -1.15 -15.83
CA ASN A 227 -7.68 0.27 -15.94
C ASN A 227 -8.61 0.66 -14.78
N ARG A 228 -8.26 1.73 -14.09
CA ARG A 228 -9.02 2.21 -12.96
C ARG A 228 -10.41 2.64 -13.40
N ALA A 229 -11.43 1.90 -12.99
CA ALA A 229 -12.83 2.17 -13.32
C ALA A 229 -13.57 2.95 -12.22
N SER A 230 -12.95 3.14 -11.04
CA SER A 230 -13.59 3.71 -9.86
C SER A 230 -12.72 4.78 -9.22
N ASP A 231 -13.33 5.85 -8.71
CA ASP A 231 -12.66 6.87 -7.89
C ASP A 231 -12.28 6.34 -6.50
N TYR A 232 -12.86 5.23 -6.07
CA TYR A 232 -12.51 4.53 -4.84
C TYR A 232 -12.05 3.09 -5.13
N PRO A 233 -10.77 2.89 -5.44
CA PRO A 233 -10.23 1.58 -5.86
C PRO A 233 -9.96 0.61 -4.71
N TRP A 234 -10.24 1.01 -3.48
CA TRP A 234 -9.95 0.23 -2.26
C TRP A 234 -11.11 -0.70 -1.91
N THR A 235 -11.57 -1.47 -2.89
CA THR A 235 -12.61 -2.50 -2.71
C THR A 235 -12.13 -3.84 -3.24
N LEU A 236 -12.79 -4.91 -2.83
CA LEU A 236 -12.51 -6.27 -3.30
C LEU A 236 -12.71 -6.42 -4.83
N GLN A 237 -13.66 -5.69 -5.40
CA GLN A 237 -14.03 -5.73 -6.81
C GLN A 237 -13.14 -4.82 -7.68
N ASP A 238 -12.79 -3.65 -7.15
CA ASP A 238 -12.12 -2.59 -7.89
C ASP A 238 -10.61 -2.53 -7.67
N ALA A 239 -10.03 -3.56 -7.01
CA ALA A 239 -8.59 -3.66 -6.82
C ALA A 239 -7.85 -3.45 -8.16
N PRO A 240 -7.05 -2.36 -8.34
CA PRO A 240 -6.47 -2.03 -9.63
C PRO A 240 -5.34 -2.95 -10.03
N VAL A 241 -4.73 -3.60 -9.04
CA VAL A 241 -3.60 -4.51 -9.24
C VAL A 241 -3.90 -5.83 -8.54
N THR A 242 -3.78 -6.92 -9.27
CA THR A 242 -3.88 -8.28 -8.76
C THR A 242 -2.57 -9.01 -9.01
N ILE A 243 -2.13 -9.81 -8.07
CA ILE A 243 -0.98 -10.71 -8.24
C ILE A 243 -1.50 -12.14 -8.21
N ARG A 244 -1.29 -12.89 -9.30
CA ARG A 244 -1.59 -14.31 -9.35
C ARG A 244 -0.37 -15.14 -9.00
N THR A 245 -0.58 -16.16 -8.20
CA THR A 245 0.43 -17.12 -7.82
C THR A 245 -0.19 -18.47 -7.47
N THR A 246 0.63 -19.44 -7.17
CA THR A 246 0.18 -20.74 -6.64
C THR A 246 0.27 -20.71 -5.11
N GLY A 247 -0.75 -21.22 -4.45
CA GLY A 247 -0.77 -21.48 -3.01
C GLY A 247 -0.82 -22.98 -2.73
N LEU A 248 -0.09 -23.41 -1.73
CA LEU A 248 -0.11 -24.79 -1.26
C LEU A 248 -1.05 -24.88 -0.05
N ARG A 249 -2.13 -25.67 -0.15
CA ARG A 249 -3.08 -25.84 0.95
C ARG A 249 -2.41 -26.42 2.19
N LEU A 250 -2.71 -25.84 3.36
CA LEU A 250 -2.30 -26.35 4.67
C LEU A 250 -3.51 -26.65 5.55
N PRO A 251 -4.16 -27.82 5.41
CA PRO A 251 -5.35 -28.16 6.19
C PRO A 251 -5.12 -28.13 7.70
N GLY A 252 -3.88 -28.34 8.14
CA GLY A 252 -3.46 -28.24 9.54
C GLY A 252 -3.42 -26.81 10.11
N TRP A 253 -3.34 -25.78 9.28
CA TRP A 253 -3.41 -24.38 9.73
C TRP A 253 -4.86 -23.98 9.99
N LYS A 254 -5.24 -23.96 11.24
CA LYS A 254 -6.61 -23.77 11.71
C LYS A 254 -6.86 -22.34 12.20
N GLU A 255 -8.12 -21.99 12.27
CA GLU A 255 -8.56 -20.80 12.98
C GLU A 255 -8.36 -20.93 14.50
N TYR A 256 -8.10 -19.80 15.12
CA TYR A 256 -8.03 -19.65 16.56
C TYR A 256 -8.73 -18.32 16.94
N ASN A 257 -9.71 -18.41 17.82
CA ASN A 257 -10.51 -17.27 18.27
C ASN A 257 -11.05 -16.39 17.10
N GLY A 258 -11.67 -17.01 16.09
CA GLY A 258 -12.27 -16.32 14.95
C GLY A 258 -11.28 -15.66 13.98
N SER A 259 -9.99 -15.92 14.13
CA SER A 259 -8.92 -15.43 13.26
C SER A 259 -8.04 -16.59 12.78
N ALA A 260 -7.18 -16.34 11.79
CA ALA A 260 -6.15 -17.32 11.46
C ALA A 260 -5.25 -17.55 12.68
N GLY A 261 -4.98 -18.80 12.98
CA GLY A 261 -4.03 -19.17 14.03
C GLY A 261 -2.61 -18.68 13.71
N PRO A 262 -1.67 -18.86 14.64
CA PRO A 262 -0.26 -18.55 14.40
C PRO A 262 0.23 -19.15 13.09
N VAL A 263 1.10 -18.43 12.38
CA VAL A 263 1.69 -18.91 11.14
C VAL A 263 2.46 -20.21 11.43
N PRO A 264 2.09 -21.35 10.82
CA PRO A 264 2.77 -22.59 11.12
C PRO A 264 4.18 -22.58 10.55
N TYR A 265 5.11 -23.05 11.35
CA TYR A 265 6.43 -23.42 10.87
C TYR A 265 6.33 -24.77 10.18
N PHE A 266 6.61 -24.81 8.87
CA PHE A 266 6.41 -26.07 8.17
C PHE A 266 7.64 -26.54 7.42
N THR A 267 7.96 -27.81 7.61
CA THR A 267 9.01 -28.55 6.94
C THR A 267 8.41 -29.63 6.03
N GLN A 268 9.16 -30.16 5.11
CA GLN A 268 8.64 -31.08 4.09
C GLN A 268 8.19 -32.48 4.59
N GLN A 269 8.48 -32.83 5.83
CA GLN A 269 8.29 -34.20 6.33
C GLN A 269 7.13 -34.25 7.33
N GLY A 270 6.06 -34.98 6.96
CA GLY A 270 5.04 -35.44 7.90
C GLY A 270 3.85 -34.51 8.12
N GLU A 271 3.71 -33.43 7.39
CA GLU A 271 2.57 -32.52 7.52
C GLU A 271 1.47 -32.84 6.50
N ASP A 272 0.21 -32.62 6.92
CA ASP A 272 -0.96 -32.71 6.06
C ASP A 272 -0.95 -31.53 5.08
N VAL A 273 -0.29 -31.74 3.95
CA VAL A 273 -0.15 -30.77 2.88
C VAL A 273 -1.12 -31.15 1.78
N GLY A 274 -2.02 -30.23 1.47
CA GLY A 274 -2.97 -30.41 0.36
C GLY A 274 -2.35 -30.11 -1.01
N GLY A 275 -3.19 -30.01 -2.02
CA GLY A 275 -2.79 -29.68 -3.38
C GLY A 275 -2.35 -28.23 -3.57
N GLU A 276 -1.68 -27.98 -4.69
CA GLU A 276 -1.43 -26.63 -5.18
C GLU A 276 -2.69 -26.07 -5.87
N GLU A 277 -3.02 -24.81 -5.58
CA GLU A 277 -4.16 -24.11 -6.13
C GLU A 277 -3.72 -22.71 -6.62
N ASN A 278 -4.34 -22.24 -7.68
CA ASN A 278 -4.14 -20.85 -8.11
C ASN A 278 -4.84 -19.91 -7.14
N ILE A 279 -4.11 -18.93 -6.63
CA ILE A 279 -4.60 -17.90 -5.72
C ILE A 279 -4.38 -16.51 -6.28
N GLU A 280 -5.24 -15.60 -5.90
CA GLU A 280 -5.12 -14.17 -6.21
C GLU A 280 -4.79 -13.39 -4.94
N LEU A 281 -3.83 -12.47 -5.06
CA LEU A 281 -3.48 -11.50 -4.03
C LEU A 281 -3.87 -10.11 -4.52
N ILE A 282 -4.42 -9.31 -3.64
CA ILE A 282 -4.82 -7.92 -3.90
C ILE A 282 -4.20 -7.00 -2.86
N PRO A 283 -4.11 -5.67 -3.12
CA PRO A 283 -3.61 -4.74 -2.10
C PRO A 283 -4.36 -4.90 -0.78
N TYR A 284 -3.63 -4.93 0.31
CA TYR A 284 -4.15 -5.15 1.67
C TYR A 284 -5.35 -4.28 2.02
N GLY A 285 -5.36 -3.02 1.54
CA GLY A 285 -6.46 -2.08 1.75
C GLY A 285 -7.74 -2.41 0.98
N CYS A 286 -7.68 -3.30 -0.02
CA CYS A 286 -8.84 -3.68 -0.85
C CYS A 286 -9.69 -4.81 -0.24
N SER A 287 -9.27 -5.41 0.87
CA SER A 287 -9.97 -6.52 1.53
C SER A 287 -10.28 -6.20 2.98
N THR A 288 -11.41 -6.65 3.47
CA THR A 288 -11.80 -6.56 4.88
C THR A 288 -11.22 -7.73 5.68
N LEU A 289 -11.31 -8.95 5.13
CA LEU A 289 -10.70 -10.15 5.69
C LEU A 289 -9.31 -10.34 5.07
N ARG A 290 -8.26 -10.40 5.91
CA ARG A 290 -6.88 -10.24 5.45
C ARG A 290 -5.97 -11.34 5.92
N ILE A 291 -5.47 -12.13 4.97
CA ILE A 291 -4.33 -13.03 5.14
C ILE A 291 -3.19 -12.44 4.30
N ALA A 292 -2.21 -11.85 4.93
CA ALA A 292 -1.11 -11.13 4.26
C ALA A 292 0.29 -11.65 4.62
N VAL A 293 0.38 -12.52 5.64
CA VAL A 293 1.59 -13.26 5.99
C VAL A 293 1.32 -14.73 5.82
N PHE A 294 2.13 -15.37 5.02
CA PHE A 294 1.96 -16.76 4.61
C PHE A 294 3.12 -17.60 5.14
N PRO A 295 2.86 -18.83 5.58
CA PRO A 295 3.91 -19.81 5.76
C PRO A 295 4.68 -19.99 4.43
N VAL A 296 5.98 -20.18 4.52
CA VAL A 296 6.79 -20.54 3.37
C VAL A 296 7.53 -21.83 3.68
N ARG A 297 7.67 -22.64 2.64
CA ARG A 297 8.37 -23.90 2.76
C ARG A 297 9.83 -23.64 3.15
N ASN A 298 10.21 -24.02 4.35
CA ASN A 298 11.60 -24.05 4.74
C ASN A 298 12.30 -25.28 4.14
N LYS A 299 13.58 -25.14 3.87
CA LYS A 299 14.42 -26.20 3.26
C LYS A 299 14.50 -27.42 4.15
#